data_c8888c536e6774ca1bb827578131aa65
#
_entry.id   c8888c536e6774ca1bb827578131aa65
#
_cell.length_a   1.000
_cell.length_b   1.000
_cell.length_c   1.000
_cell.angle_alpha   90.00
_cell.angle_beta   90.00
_cell.angle_gamma   90.00
#
_symmetry.space_group_name_H-M   'P 1'
#
loop_
_entity.id
_entity.type
_entity.pdbx_description
1 polymer ?
#
loop_
_entity_poly.entity_id
_entity_poly.type
_entity_poly.pdbx_seq_one_letter_code
_entity_poly.pdbx_strand_id
1 'polypeptide(L)'
;MSAISDLMKRHPLVTFFILAYALSWWAWILHAVGLFGGPIASFGPFLAAIVVLAVTEGKAGVVGLFRRMVRWRVAPGWYAVALLLPVVLTSIAAALNVLLGAQPPSAAQLSVWPGVLSTFAFVLLIPGAGGAWEEPGWRGYAVPRLQHGRSALLASLILGVLIAGWHLPLMVTGEVHYSDIVLIIAAAIVVNWVFNNARGSVLIVMLLHAANNAVSGSFFSPMFSGADSVRQSWLLVLVWAVAAGLVIAIAGPTHFSRKHHKDEEPPPTMNSEAGEERFRANRRM
;
A
#
# COMPACT_ATOMS: atom_id res chain seq x y z
N MET A 1 -24.44 12.83 -20.13
CA MET A 1 -23.26 12.57 -19.24
C MET A 1 -22.09 13.36 -19.83
N SER A 2 -21.13 13.84 -19.03
CA SER A 2 -20.02 14.61 -19.59
C SER A 2 -18.99 13.68 -20.25
N ALA A 3 -18.28 14.16 -21.28
CA ALA A 3 -17.20 13.40 -21.95
C ALA A 3 -16.17 12.85 -20.96
N ILE A 4 -15.91 13.58 -19.87
CA ILE A 4 -15.02 13.15 -18.78
C ILE A 4 -15.57 11.92 -18.06
N SER A 5 -16.86 11.88 -17.73
CA SER A 5 -17.49 10.72 -17.09
C SER A 5 -17.41 9.46 -17.98
N ASP A 6 -17.57 9.62 -19.28
CA ASP A 6 -17.49 8.50 -20.23
C ASP A 6 -16.05 8.00 -20.36
N LEU A 7 -15.05 8.88 -20.38
CA LEU A 7 -13.64 8.52 -20.37
C LEU A 7 -13.26 7.75 -19.09
N MET A 8 -13.70 8.23 -17.93
CA MET A 8 -13.46 7.55 -16.63
C MET A 8 -14.05 6.15 -16.60
N LYS A 9 -15.26 5.96 -17.17
CA LYS A 9 -15.90 4.65 -17.25
C LYS A 9 -15.21 3.69 -18.22
N ARG A 10 -14.65 4.22 -19.32
CA ARG A 10 -13.90 3.40 -20.31
C ARG A 10 -12.52 2.98 -19.79
N HIS A 11 -11.84 3.83 -19.04
CA HIS A 11 -10.47 3.63 -18.57
C HIS A 11 -10.31 3.90 -17.07
N PRO A 12 -11.07 3.20 -16.18
CA PRO A 12 -11.17 3.56 -14.78
C PRO A 12 -9.82 3.43 -14.04
N LEU A 13 -9.00 2.43 -14.37
CA LEU A 13 -7.70 2.22 -13.74
C LEU A 13 -6.67 3.27 -14.16
N VAL A 14 -6.65 3.64 -15.44
CA VAL A 14 -5.77 4.72 -15.94
C VAL A 14 -6.15 6.05 -15.31
N THR A 15 -7.45 6.37 -15.28
CA THR A 15 -7.97 7.57 -14.65
C THR A 15 -7.61 7.64 -13.17
N PHE A 16 -7.69 6.50 -12.46
CA PHE A 16 -7.28 6.42 -11.07
C PHE A 16 -5.81 6.84 -10.87
N PHE A 17 -4.88 6.29 -11.66
CA PHE A 17 -3.46 6.64 -11.51
C PHE A 17 -3.18 8.09 -11.86
N ILE A 18 -3.79 8.63 -12.93
CA ILE A 18 -3.64 10.05 -13.28
C ILE A 18 -4.14 10.94 -12.12
N LEU A 19 -5.31 10.65 -11.56
CA LEU A 19 -5.85 11.42 -10.44
C LEU A 19 -5.02 11.24 -9.17
N ALA A 20 -4.54 10.03 -8.86
CA ALA A 20 -3.70 9.78 -7.69
C ALA A 20 -2.43 10.62 -7.72
N TYR A 21 -1.78 10.71 -8.89
CA TYR A 21 -0.60 11.54 -9.09
C TYR A 21 -0.96 13.03 -9.00
N ALA A 22 -1.96 13.48 -9.74
CA ALA A 22 -2.36 14.89 -9.76
C ALA A 22 -2.76 15.40 -8.37
N LEU A 23 -3.54 14.59 -7.60
CA LEU A 23 -4.03 14.95 -6.26
C LEU A 23 -2.93 14.97 -5.18
N SER A 24 -1.75 14.39 -5.43
CA SER A 24 -0.60 14.45 -4.52
C SER A 24 0.49 15.40 -5.02
N TRP A 25 0.84 15.33 -6.28
CA TRP A 25 1.98 16.04 -6.84
C TRP A 25 1.89 17.56 -6.77
N TRP A 26 0.68 18.13 -6.89
CA TRP A 26 0.52 19.58 -6.78
C TRP A 26 1.06 20.11 -5.44
N ALA A 27 0.76 19.44 -4.32
CA ALA A 27 1.21 19.83 -2.99
C ALA A 27 2.72 19.57 -2.82
N TRP A 28 3.23 18.47 -3.35
CA TRP A 28 4.65 18.12 -3.27
C TRP A 28 5.52 19.02 -4.15
N ILE A 29 5.02 19.44 -5.32
CA ILE A 29 5.70 20.43 -6.15
C ILE A 29 5.76 21.78 -5.46
N LEU A 30 4.63 22.22 -4.82
CA LEU A 30 4.63 23.47 -4.05
C LEU A 30 5.54 23.40 -2.82
N HIS A 31 5.66 22.24 -2.17
CA HIS A 31 6.66 22.02 -1.12
C HIS A 31 8.08 22.12 -1.68
N ALA A 32 8.37 21.49 -2.81
CA ALA A 32 9.69 21.51 -3.45
C ALA A 32 10.17 22.92 -3.81
N VAL A 33 9.24 23.85 -4.13
CA VAL A 33 9.57 25.26 -4.41
C VAL A 33 9.41 26.17 -3.18
N GLY A 34 9.28 25.58 -1.98
CA GLY A 34 9.26 26.33 -0.71
C GLY A 34 7.95 27.06 -0.37
N LEU A 35 6.85 26.75 -1.08
CA LEU A 35 5.54 27.36 -0.84
C LEU A 35 4.71 26.63 0.20
N PHE A 36 5.07 25.38 0.56
CA PHE A 36 4.48 24.61 1.66
C PHE A 36 5.54 24.12 2.63
N GLY A 37 5.20 24.08 3.92
CA GLY A 37 6.10 23.69 5.00
C GLY A 37 6.38 22.18 5.11
N GLY A 38 5.76 21.33 4.29
CA GLY A 38 5.98 19.87 4.30
C GLY A 38 5.23 19.15 3.17
N PRO A 39 5.62 17.90 2.87
CA PRO A 39 5.03 17.09 1.79
C PRO A 39 3.67 16.50 2.22
N ILE A 40 2.64 17.35 2.33
CA ILE A 40 1.27 16.92 2.58
C ILE A 40 0.65 16.25 1.33
N ALA A 41 -0.55 15.69 1.45
CA ALA A 41 -1.34 15.10 0.35
C ALA A 41 -0.92 13.67 -0.08
N SER A 42 -0.30 12.89 0.81
CA SER A 42 -0.12 11.44 0.61
C SER A 42 -1.45 10.67 0.46
N PHE A 43 -2.59 11.27 0.81
CA PHE A 43 -3.93 10.71 0.62
C PHE A 43 -4.50 10.84 -0.81
N GLY A 44 -3.75 11.37 -1.78
CA GLY A 44 -4.20 11.50 -3.17
C GLY A 44 -4.77 10.22 -3.78
N PRO A 45 -4.13 9.04 -3.61
CA PRO A 45 -4.66 7.75 -4.06
C PRO A 45 -6.02 7.39 -3.44
N PHE A 46 -6.25 7.71 -2.17
CA PHE A 46 -7.54 7.51 -1.52
C PHE A 46 -8.64 8.36 -2.17
N LEU A 47 -8.39 9.66 -2.35
CA LEU A 47 -9.34 10.55 -3.02
C LEU A 47 -9.60 10.14 -4.46
N ALA A 48 -8.57 9.77 -5.21
CA ALA A 48 -8.70 9.25 -6.57
C ALA A 48 -9.61 8.02 -6.63
N ALA A 49 -9.46 7.09 -5.67
CA ALA A 49 -10.32 5.91 -5.57
C ALA A 49 -11.78 6.29 -5.31
N ILE A 50 -12.04 7.23 -4.39
CA ILE A 50 -13.41 7.72 -4.12
C ILE A 50 -14.03 8.32 -5.38
N VAL A 51 -13.31 9.22 -6.07
CA VAL A 51 -13.81 9.89 -7.28
C VAL A 51 -14.14 8.89 -8.38
N VAL A 52 -13.21 7.98 -8.68
CA VAL A 52 -13.42 6.98 -9.74
C VAL A 52 -14.55 6.02 -9.36
N LEU A 53 -14.60 5.52 -8.13
CA LEU A 53 -15.70 4.64 -7.68
C LEU A 53 -17.05 5.35 -7.71
N ALA A 54 -17.12 6.61 -7.30
CA ALA A 54 -18.37 7.38 -7.35
C ALA A 54 -18.92 7.50 -8.77
N VAL A 55 -18.04 7.70 -9.77
CA VAL A 55 -18.42 7.84 -11.17
C VAL A 55 -18.72 6.48 -11.82
N THR A 56 -17.97 5.44 -11.51
CA THR A 56 -18.05 4.13 -12.21
C THR A 56 -19.03 3.17 -11.57
N GLU A 57 -19.12 3.16 -10.23
CA GLU A 57 -19.87 2.18 -9.43
C GLU A 57 -20.89 2.85 -8.50
N GLY A 58 -20.91 4.19 -8.47
CA GLY A 58 -21.82 4.96 -7.62
C GLY A 58 -21.55 4.75 -6.12
N LYS A 59 -22.60 4.98 -5.31
CA LYS A 59 -22.55 4.86 -3.85
C LYS A 59 -22.08 3.47 -3.39
N ALA A 60 -22.44 2.41 -4.14
CA ALA A 60 -22.10 1.04 -3.76
C ALA A 60 -20.58 0.78 -3.80
N GLY A 61 -19.87 1.28 -4.83
CA GLY A 61 -18.42 1.18 -4.93
C GLY A 61 -17.71 1.90 -3.79
N VAL A 62 -18.13 3.15 -3.50
CA VAL A 62 -17.56 3.94 -2.39
C VAL A 62 -17.79 3.25 -1.04
N VAL A 63 -19.01 2.79 -0.77
CA VAL A 63 -19.32 2.03 0.47
C VAL A 63 -18.52 0.75 0.55
N GLY A 64 -18.31 0.05 -0.58
CA GLY A 64 -17.46 -1.13 -0.67
C GLY A 64 -16.02 -0.86 -0.24
N LEU A 65 -15.44 0.27 -0.66
CA LEU A 65 -14.11 0.72 -0.23
C LEU A 65 -14.05 0.93 1.29
N PHE A 66 -14.99 1.72 1.84
CA PHE A 66 -15.02 1.97 3.29
C PHE A 66 -15.22 0.70 4.11
N ARG A 67 -16.04 -0.27 3.64
CA ARG A 67 -16.18 -1.58 4.29
C ARG A 67 -14.85 -2.35 4.36
N ARG A 68 -13.99 -2.24 3.34
CA ARG A 68 -12.65 -2.83 3.38
C ARG A 68 -11.72 -2.10 4.34
N MET A 69 -11.84 -0.77 4.46
CA MET A 69 -11.06 0.04 5.41
C MET A 69 -11.39 -0.27 6.87
N VAL A 70 -12.62 -0.69 7.17
CA VAL A 70 -13.04 -1.07 8.52
C VAL A 70 -13.17 -2.59 8.70
N ARG A 71 -12.64 -3.39 7.80
CA ARG A 71 -12.68 -4.86 7.90
C ARG A 71 -11.69 -5.35 8.95
N TRP A 72 -12.14 -5.48 10.19
CA TRP A 72 -11.31 -5.92 11.32
C TRP A 72 -11.40 -7.43 11.60
N ARG A 73 -12.44 -8.13 11.12
CA ARG A 73 -12.65 -9.57 11.36
C ARG A 73 -11.77 -10.41 10.44
N VAL A 74 -10.49 -10.45 10.76
CA VAL A 74 -9.44 -11.27 10.11
C VAL A 74 -8.71 -12.10 11.16
N ALA A 75 -8.02 -13.16 10.76
CA ALA A 75 -7.26 -13.99 11.68
C ALA A 75 -6.21 -13.15 12.45
N PRO A 76 -6.09 -13.32 13.79
CA PRO A 76 -5.21 -12.50 14.63
C PRO A 76 -3.74 -12.47 14.17
N GLY A 77 -3.26 -13.55 13.55
CA GLY A 77 -1.92 -13.60 12.97
C GLY A 77 -1.61 -12.48 11.97
N TRP A 78 -2.61 -11.96 11.24
CA TRP A 78 -2.40 -10.86 10.29
C TRP A 78 -2.17 -9.52 10.97
N TYR A 79 -2.72 -9.32 12.18
CA TYR A 79 -2.37 -8.16 13.01
C TYR A 79 -0.92 -8.25 13.50
N ALA A 80 -0.49 -9.44 13.94
CA ALA A 80 0.90 -9.66 14.32
C ALA A 80 1.84 -9.42 13.13
N VAL A 81 1.53 -9.95 11.94
CA VAL A 81 2.30 -9.69 10.71
C VAL A 81 2.33 -8.19 10.41
N ALA A 82 1.20 -7.50 10.44
CA ALA A 82 1.14 -6.08 10.11
C ALA A 82 1.98 -5.20 11.05
N LEU A 83 1.99 -5.52 12.33
CA LEU A 83 2.70 -4.71 13.34
C LEU A 83 4.16 -5.11 13.51
N LEU A 84 4.48 -6.41 13.43
CA LEU A 84 5.83 -6.91 13.74
C LEU A 84 6.73 -7.05 12.52
N LEU A 85 6.17 -7.26 11.32
CA LEU A 85 6.99 -7.44 10.12
C LEU A 85 7.91 -6.25 9.86
N PRO A 86 7.45 -4.98 9.88
CA PRO A 86 8.35 -3.83 9.73
C PRO A 86 9.43 -3.76 10.82
N VAL A 87 9.08 -4.11 12.07
CA VAL A 87 10.04 -4.14 13.18
C VAL A 87 11.14 -5.16 12.89
N VAL A 88 10.77 -6.38 12.53
CA VAL A 88 11.72 -7.47 12.24
C VAL A 88 12.64 -7.11 11.07
N LEU A 89 12.06 -6.69 9.94
CA LEU A 89 12.84 -6.39 8.74
C LEU A 89 13.80 -5.22 8.97
N THR A 90 13.35 -4.15 9.63
CA THR A 90 14.20 -2.99 9.90
C THR A 90 15.27 -3.31 10.94
N SER A 91 14.95 -4.09 11.98
CA SER A 91 15.94 -4.54 12.98
C SER A 91 17.02 -5.42 12.34
N ILE A 92 16.67 -6.31 11.42
CA ILE A 92 17.65 -7.12 10.66
C ILE A 92 18.57 -6.20 9.86
N ALA A 93 18.02 -5.23 9.12
CA ALA A 93 18.81 -4.29 8.34
C ALA A 93 19.76 -3.47 9.23
N ALA A 94 19.27 -2.98 10.38
CA ALA A 94 20.09 -2.23 11.35
C ALA A 94 21.19 -3.10 11.97
N ALA A 95 20.89 -4.33 12.34
CA ALA A 95 21.88 -5.28 12.86
C ALA A 95 22.96 -5.59 11.83
N LEU A 96 22.59 -5.84 10.57
CA LEU A 96 23.54 -6.02 9.48
C LEU A 96 24.41 -4.79 9.27
N ASN A 97 23.85 -3.59 9.38
CA ASN A 97 24.60 -2.35 9.25
C ASN A 97 25.69 -2.23 10.34
N VAL A 98 25.33 -2.54 11.58
CA VAL A 98 26.29 -2.56 12.71
C VAL A 98 27.36 -3.63 12.50
N LEU A 99 26.99 -4.84 12.08
CA LEU A 99 27.92 -5.92 11.74
C LEU A 99 28.90 -5.54 10.63
N LEU A 100 28.50 -4.66 9.73
CA LEU A 100 29.33 -4.12 8.65
C LEU A 100 30.10 -2.84 9.06
N GLY A 101 30.14 -2.54 10.34
CA GLY A 101 30.99 -1.49 10.91
C GLY A 101 30.31 -0.15 11.20
N ALA A 102 28.97 -0.05 11.09
CA ALA A 102 28.27 1.14 11.60
C ALA A 102 28.34 1.19 13.13
N GLN A 103 28.34 2.40 13.68
CA GLN A 103 28.22 2.58 15.11
C GLN A 103 26.88 2.03 15.61
N PRO A 104 26.86 1.21 16.68
CA PRO A 104 25.62 0.72 17.25
C PRO A 104 24.79 1.88 17.82
N PRO A 105 23.45 1.81 17.74
CA PRO A 105 22.59 2.82 18.34
C PRO A 105 22.89 3.00 19.83
N SER A 106 23.00 4.25 20.26
CA SER A 106 23.23 4.61 21.68
C SER A 106 21.98 4.35 22.52
N ALA A 107 22.17 4.23 23.85
CA ALA A 107 21.05 4.10 24.78
C ALA A 107 20.08 5.30 24.69
N ALA A 108 20.59 6.50 24.42
CA ALA A 108 19.77 7.70 24.23
C ALA A 108 18.90 7.59 22.97
N GLN A 109 19.47 7.12 21.84
CA GLN A 109 18.70 6.87 20.61
C GLN A 109 17.65 5.77 20.81
N LEU A 110 17.97 4.73 21.55
CA LEU A 110 17.02 3.66 21.85
C LEU A 110 15.91 4.12 22.82
N SER A 111 16.18 5.05 23.73
CA SER A 111 15.21 5.53 24.71
C SER A 111 14.01 6.28 24.12
N VAL A 112 14.11 6.76 22.87
CA VAL A 112 13.01 7.46 22.18
C VAL A 112 11.95 6.51 21.59
N TRP A 113 12.07 5.18 21.82
CA TRP A 113 11.11 4.18 21.29
C TRP A 113 9.63 4.48 21.59
N PRO A 114 9.23 5.15 22.72
CA PRO A 114 7.81 5.47 22.93
C PRO A 114 7.24 6.39 21.84
N GLY A 115 8.11 7.19 21.20
CA GLY A 115 7.74 8.01 20.03
C GLY A 115 7.22 7.19 18.83
N VAL A 116 7.59 5.90 18.74
CA VAL A 116 7.06 4.99 17.71
C VAL A 116 5.52 4.88 17.82
N LEU A 117 4.98 4.80 19.04
CA LEU A 117 3.53 4.68 19.25
C LEU A 117 2.79 5.95 18.85
N SER A 118 3.34 7.13 19.18
CA SER A 118 2.75 8.41 18.78
C SER A 118 2.81 8.62 17.26
N THR A 119 3.95 8.31 16.63
CA THR A 119 4.08 8.38 15.17
C THR A 119 3.14 7.37 14.47
N PHE A 120 3.07 6.14 14.96
CA PHE A 120 2.13 5.14 14.46
C PHE A 120 0.68 5.64 14.49
N ALA A 121 0.24 6.16 15.65
CA ALA A 121 -1.11 6.70 15.81
C ALA A 121 -1.34 7.91 14.89
N PHE A 122 -0.37 8.81 14.78
CA PHE A 122 -0.44 9.99 13.94
C PHE A 122 -0.59 9.62 12.45
N VAL A 123 0.26 8.73 11.94
CA VAL A 123 0.22 8.26 10.54
C VAL A 123 -1.07 7.49 10.24
N LEU A 124 -1.56 6.70 11.21
CA LEU A 124 -2.79 5.93 11.03
C LEU A 124 -4.06 6.79 11.05
N LEU A 125 -4.11 7.80 11.93
CA LEU A 125 -5.34 8.55 12.20
C LEU A 125 -5.45 9.82 11.38
N ILE A 126 -4.34 10.42 10.96
CA ILE A 126 -4.34 11.71 10.27
C ILE A 126 -4.09 11.53 8.76
N PRO A 127 -5.11 11.75 7.91
CA PRO A 127 -4.90 11.73 6.46
C PRO A 127 -3.82 12.73 6.04
N GLY A 128 -2.87 12.27 5.23
CA GLY A 128 -1.75 13.13 4.77
C GLY A 128 -0.53 13.15 5.68
N ALA A 129 -0.60 12.55 6.87
CA ALA A 129 0.54 12.46 7.80
C ALA A 129 1.55 11.36 7.44
N GLY A 130 1.26 10.57 6.41
CA GLY A 130 2.11 9.46 5.96
C GLY A 130 1.33 8.43 5.13
N GLY A 131 1.96 7.29 4.86
CA GLY A 131 1.52 6.34 3.85
C GLY A 131 0.28 5.49 4.17
N ALA A 132 -0.22 5.45 5.41
CA ALA A 132 -1.37 4.61 5.73
C ALA A 132 -2.62 4.95 4.89
N TRP A 133 -2.84 6.23 4.58
CA TRP A 133 -3.98 6.71 3.79
C TRP A 133 -3.80 6.58 2.27
N GLU A 134 -2.68 6.08 1.82
CA GLU A 134 -2.46 5.66 0.44
C GLU A 134 -3.14 4.31 0.16
N GLU A 135 -3.18 3.43 1.18
CA GLU A 135 -3.59 2.04 1.07
C GLU A 135 -5.03 1.83 0.58
N PRO A 136 -6.01 2.68 0.95
CA PRO A 136 -7.35 2.59 0.35
C PRO A 136 -7.34 2.74 -1.17
N GLY A 137 -6.46 3.58 -1.71
CA GLY A 137 -6.27 3.71 -3.16
C GLY A 137 -5.50 2.53 -3.74
N TRP A 138 -4.32 2.26 -3.21
CA TRP A 138 -3.45 1.23 -3.78
C TRP A 138 -4.02 -0.18 -3.61
N ARG A 139 -4.36 -0.59 -2.37
CA ARG A 139 -4.85 -1.95 -2.07
C ARG A 139 -6.37 -2.03 -2.12
N GLY A 140 -7.07 -0.99 -1.69
CA GLY A 140 -8.53 -0.98 -1.72
C GLY A 140 -9.13 -0.87 -3.12
N TYR A 141 -8.47 -0.15 -4.04
CA TYR A 141 -8.97 0.08 -5.40
C TYR A 141 -8.12 -0.59 -6.49
N ALA A 142 -6.79 -0.30 -6.56
CA ALA A 142 -5.98 -0.69 -7.71
C ALA A 142 -5.63 -2.19 -7.72
N VAL A 143 -5.23 -2.79 -6.58
CA VAL A 143 -4.81 -4.20 -6.52
C VAL A 143 -5.88 -5.15 -7.04
N PRO A 144 -7.16 -5.12 -6.59
CA PRO A 144 -8.17 -6.04 -7.10
C PRO A 144 -8.36 -5.93 -8.63
N ARG A 145 -8.23 -4.71 -9.18
CA ARG A 145 -8.38 -4.47 -10.63
C ARG A 145 -7.15 -4.88 -11.43
N LEU A 146 -5.96 -4.68 -10.88
CA LEU A 146 -4.73 -5.15 -11.51
C LEU A 146 -4.63 -6.67 -11.51
N GLN A 147 -5.12 -7.33 -10.46
CA GLN A 147 -5.14 -8.79 -10.36
C GLN A 147 -6.25 -9.44 -11.21
N HIS A 148 -7.21 -8.69 -11.71
CA HIS A 148 -8.19 -9.21 -12.66
C HIS A 148 -7.50 -9.59 -13.96
N GLY A 149 -7.44 -10.90 -14.25
CA GLY A 149 -6.77 -11.46 -15.44
C GLY A 149 -5.23 -11.47 -15.41
N ARG A 150 -4.60 -11.17 -14.25
CA ARG A 150 -3.14 -11.19 -14.08
C ARG A 150 -2.75 -11.93 -12.80
N SER A 151 -1.52 -12.47 -12.78
CA SER A 151 -0.97 -13.03 -11.55
C SER A 151 -0.78 -11.94 -10.49
N ALA A 152 -0.84 -12.34 -9.21
CA ALA A 152 -0.59 -11.42 -8.11
C ALA A 152 0.81 -10.81 -8.16
N LEU A 153 1.82 -11.57 -8.63
CA LEU A 153 3.18 -11.07 -8.82
C LEU A 153 3.22 -9.96 -9.89
N LEU A 154 2.66 -10.19 -11.08
CA LEU A 154 2.67 -9.18 -12.15
C LEU A 154 1.91 -7.92 -11.72
N ALA A 155 0.75 -8.08 -11.07
CA ALA A 155 -0.01 -6.96 -10.53
C ALA A 155 0.78 -6.17 -9.48
N SER A 156 1.57 -6.86 -8.62
CA SER A 156 2.42 -6.23 -7.62
C SER A 156 3.59 -5.48 -8.24
N LEU A 157 4.22 -6.03 -9.27
CA LEU A 157 5.31 -5.36 -9.97
C LEU A 157 4.82 -4.11 -10.70
N ILE A 158 3.69 -4.19 -11.42
CA ILE A 158 3.07 -3.03 -12.07
C ILE A 158 2.75 -1.95 -11.03
N LEU A 159 2.09 -2.33 -9.93
CA LEU A 159 1.73 -1.39 -8.88
C LEU A 159 2.98 -0.79 -8.21
N GLY A 160 3.99 -1.60 -7.91
CA GLY A 160 5.24 -1.16 -7.30
C GLY A 160 5.96 -0.10 -8.14
N VAL A 161 6.05 -0.32 -9.46
CA VAL A 161 6.61 0.67 -10.40
C VAL A 161 5.79 1.96 -10.41
N LEU A 162 4.47 1.86 -10.42
CA LEU A 162 3.60 3.04 -10.40
C LEU A 162 3.67 3.78 -9.06
N ILE A 163 3.76 3.08 -7.92
CA ILE A 163 3.97 3.74 -6.62
C ILE A 163 5.36 4.40 -6.56
N ALA A 164 6.41 3.73 -7.05
CA ALA A 164 7.74 4.32 -7.11
C ALA A 164 7.77 5.60 -7.98
N GLY A 165 7.12 5.57 -9.14
CA GLY A 165 6.93 6.74 -9.99
C GLY A 165 6.14 7.86 -9.30
N TRP A 166 5.14 7.52 -8.49
CA TRP A 166 4.37 8.49 -7.72
C TRP A 166 5.23 9.20 -6.66
N HIS A 167 6.26 8.55 -6.10
CA HIS A 167 7.19 9.15 -5.13
C HIS A 167 8.28 10.04 -5.76
N LEU A 168 8.40 10.13 -7.09
CA LEU A 168 9.48 10.88 -7.75
C LEU A 168 9.66 12.32 -7.24
N PRO A 169 8.61 13.15 -7.02
CA PRO A 169 8.81 14.50 -6.48
C PRO A 169 9.47 14.49 -5.10
N LEU A 170 9.14 13.53 -4.23
CA LEU A 170 9.73 13.40 -2.90
C LEU A 170 11.19 12.91 -2.95
N MET A 171 11.56 12.14 -3.96
CA MET A 171 12.95 11.75 -4.20
C MET A 171 13.80 12.92 -4.67
N VAL A 172 13.23 13.79 -5.52
CA VAL A 172 13.91 15.00 -6.00
C VAL A 172 14.17 15.99 -4.86
N THR A 173 13.26 16.09 -3.89
CA THR A 173 13.43 16.95 -2.71
C THR A 173 14.27 16.30 -1.59
N GLY A 174 14.62 15.01 -1.70
CA GLY A 174 15.39 14.29 -0.70
C GLY A 174 14.56 13.78 0.49
N GLU A 175 13.22 13.90 0.44
CA GLU A 175 12.31 13.36 1.46
C GLU A 175 12.24 11.82 1.42
N VAL A 176 12.50 11.24 0.25
CA VAL A 176 12.55 9.80 0.01
C VAL A 176 13.85 9.46 -0.70
N HIS A 177 14.55 8.41 -0.27
CA HIS A 177 15.84 8.02 -0.83
C HIS A 177 15.65 7.30 -2.19
N TYR A 178 16.61 7.44 -3.11
CA TYR A 178 16.52 6.77 -4.43
C TYR A 178 16.53 5.23 -4.35
N SER A 179 17.14 4.65 -3.31
CA SER A 179 17.06 3.21 -3.05
C SER A 179 15.63 2.72 -2.86
N ASP A 180 14.72 3.62 -2.43
CA ASP A 180 13.34 3.29 -2.15
C ASP A 180 12.54 2.95 -3.42
N ILE A 181 13.04 3.28 -4.61
CA ILE A 181 12.47 2.77 -5.87
C ILE A 181 12.41 1.24 -5.84
N VAL A 182 13.51 0.59 -5.50
CA VAL A 182 13.60 -0.87 -5.44
C VAL A 182 12.87 -1.41 -4.23
N LEU A 183 12.99 -0.72 -3.07
CA LEU A 183 12.29 -1.07 -1.85
C LEU A 183 10.78 -1.08 -2.04
N ILE A 184 10.20 -0.04 -2.65
CA ILE A 184 8.76 0.09 -2.91
C ILE A 184 8.25 -1.07 -3.79
N ILE A 185 9.02 -1.47 -4.82
CA ILE A 185 8.66 -2.59 -5.68
C ILE A 185 8.66 -3.91 -4.89
N ALA A 186 9.69 -4.15 -4.07
CA ALA A 186 9.76 -5.33 -3.21
C ALA A 186 8.64 -5.32 -2.14
N ALA A 187 8.43 -4.18 -1.50
CA ALA A 187 7.36 -4.00 -0.52
C ALA A 187 5.97 -4.19 -1.12
N ALA A 188 5.74 -3.79 -2.38
CA ALA A 188 4.46 -4.01 -3.06
C ALA A 188 4.09 -5.50 -3.13
N ILE A 189 5.07 -6.40 -3.33
CA ILE A 189 4.86 -7.85 -3.32
C ILE A 189 4.41 -8.34 -1.94
N VAL A 190 5.14 -7.94 -0.90
CA VAL A 190 4.88 -8.36 0.48
C VAL A 190 3.54 -7.81 1.00
N VAL A 191 3.27 -6.52 0.76
CA VAL A 191 2.02 -5.88 1.20
C VAL A 191 0.81 -6.44 0.46
N ASN A 192 0.93 -6.74 -0.84
CA ASN A 192 -0.14 -7.38 -1.60
C ASN A 192 -0.38 -8.83 -1.14
N TRP A 193 0.70 -9.56 -0.75
CA TRP A 193 0.54 -10.87 -0.10
C TRP A 193 -0.24 -10.76 1.22
N VAL A 194 0.09 -9.80 2.08
CA VAL A 194 -0.68 -9.55 3.32
C VAL A 194 -2.14 -9.22 2.99
N PHE A 195 -2.39 -8.31 2.06
CA PHE A 195 -3.74 -7.92 1.64
C PHE A 195 -4.57 -9.11 1.16
N ASN A 196 -4.02 -9.93 0.26
CA ASN A 196 -4.73 -11.09 -0.29
C ASN A 196 -5.08 -12.12 0.79
N ASN A 197 -4.19 -12.36 1.75
CA ASN A 197 -4.40 -13.34 2.81
C ASN A 197 -5.16 -12.78 4.02
N ALA A 198 -5.21 -11.47 4.20
CA ALA A 198 -6.04 -10.80 5.20
C ALA A 198 -7.49 -10.53 4.70
N ARG A 199 -8.01 -11.35 3.77
CA ARG A 199 -9.37 -11.26 3.22
C ARG A 199 -9.64 -9.91 2.54
N GLY A 200 -8.63 -9.29 1.94
CA GLY A 200 -8.75 -7.96 1.31
C GLY A 200 -9.03 -6.84 2.32
N SER A 201 -8.54 -6.97 3.55
CA SER A 201 -8.64 -5.92 4.57
C SER A 201 -7.67 -4.79 4.29
N VAL A 202 -8.20 -3.61 3.98
CA VAL A 202 -7.41 -2.38 3.86
C VAL A 202 -6.91 -1.93 5.23
N LEU A 203 -7.66 -2.18 6.31
CA LEU A 203 -7.23 -1.87 7.66
C LEU A 203 -5.88 -2.53 8.01
N ILE A 204 -5.71 -3.81 7.69
CA ILE A 204 -4.47 -4.54 8.00
C ILE A 204 -3.27 -3.94 7.28
N VAL A 205 -3.41 -3.57 6.01
CA VAL A 205 -2.30 -2.94 5.27
C VAL A 205 -2.07 -1.48 5.67
N MET A 206 -3.09 -0.75 6.13
CA MET A 206 -2.93 0.55 6.77
C MET A 206 -2.12 0.45 8.07
N LEU A 207 -2.41 -0.56 8.92
CA LEU A 207 -1.64 -0.83 10.14
C LEU A 207 -0.18 -1.18 9.81
N LEU A 208 0.05 -2.02 8.80
CA LEU A 208 1.40 -2.38 8.35
C LEU A 208 2.16 -1.13 7.86
N HIS A 209 1.54 -0.30 7.05
CA HIS A 209 2.16 0.91 6.50
C HIS A 209 2.47 1.92 7.62
N ALA A 210 1.53 2.15 8.54
CA ALA A 210 1.76 3.02 9.69
C ALA A 210 2.90 2.50 10.58
N ALA A 211 2.96 1.18 10.82
CA ALA A 211 4.06 0.57 11.57
C ALA A 211 5.41 0.73 10.85
N ASN A 212 5.43 0.57 9.52
CA ASN A 212 6.64 0.78 8.72
C ASN A 212 7.12 2.23 8.81
N ASN A 213 6.24 3.21 8.65
CA ASN A 213 6.61 4.64 8.76
C ASN A 213 7.15 4.97 10.17
N ALA A 214 6.50 4.48 11.22
CA ALA A 214 6.91 4.73 12.60
C ALA A 214 8.24 4.07 12.94
N VAL A 215 8.44 2.81 12.52
CA VAL A 215 9.64 2.03 12.88
C VAL A 215 10.80 2.40 11.96
N SER A 216 10.66 2.25 10.66
CA SER A 216 11.76 2.46 9.71
C SER A 216 12.09 3.94 9.56
N GLY A 217 11.07 4.79 9.29
CA GLY A 217 11.25 6.21 9.02
C GLY A 217 11.62 7.01 10.27
N SER A 218 10.81 6.90 11.34
CA SER A 218 10.94 7.81 12.48
C SER A 218 11.86 7.29 13.59
N PHE A 219 12.03 5.97 13.73
CA PHE A 219 12.85 5.41 14.83
C PHE A 219 14.23 4.98 14.35
N PHE A 220 14.33 4.09 13.35
CA PHE A 220 15.63 3.57 12.93
C PHE A 220 16.41 4.49 12.00
N SER A 221 15.75 5.21 11.08
CA SER A 221 16.44 6.07 10.11
C SER A 221 17.35 7.12 10.77
N PRO A 222 16.95 7.81 11.86
CA PRO A 222 17.80 8.80 12.52
C PRO A 222 18.99 8.19 13.31
N MET A 223 19.07 6.87 13.47
CA MET A 223 20.15 6.20 14.19
C MET A 223 21.46 6.15 13.43
N PHE A 224 21.39 6.30 12.10
CA PHE A 224 22.55 6.25 11.23
C PHE A 224 22.71 7.55 10.44
N SER A 225 23.95 7.93 10.12
CA SER A 225 24.27 9.14 9.37
C SER A 225 25.37 8.91 8.34
N GLY A 226 25.52 9.81 7.37
CA GLY A 226 26.54 9.73 6.34
C GLY A 226 26.50 8.42 5.56
N ALA A 227 27.65 7.76 5.39
CA ALA A 227 27.78 6.51 4.64
C ALA A 227 26.98 5.35 5.29
N ASP A 228 26.85 5.36 6.62
CA ASP A 228 26.09 4.33 7.34
C ASP A 228 24.60 4.44 7.10
N SER A 229 24.06 5.65 6.92
CA SER A 229 22.66 5.88 6.53
C SER A 229 22.38 5.37 5.12
N VAL A 230 23.27 5.66 4.17
CA VAL A 230 23.16 5.15 2.79
C VAL A 230 23.20 3.62 2.76
N ARG A 231 24.14 3.02 3.50
CA ARG A 231 24.25 1.56 3.64
C ARG A 231 22.98 0.96 4.28
N GLN A 232 22.44 1.61 5.33
CA GLN A 232 21.19 1.19 5.97
C GLN A 232 20.03 1.13 4.97
N SER A 233 19.89 2.13 4.09
CA SER A 233 18.85 2.15 3.06
C SER A 233 18.99 0.97 2.08
N TRP A 234 20.21 0.64 1.63
CA TRP A 234 20.42 -0.51 0.74
C TRP A 234 20.25 -1.87 1.45
N LEU A 235 20.62 -1.97 2.73
CA LEU A 235 20.37 -3.17 3.53
C LEU A 235 18.86 -3.37 3.73
N LEU A 236 18.10 -2.31 3.92
CA LEU A 236 16.65 -2.37 3.99
C LEU A 236 16.04 -2.86 2.67
N VAL A 237 16.54 -2.36 1.53
CA VAL A 237 16.18 -2.90 0.20
C VAL A 237 16.44 -4.39 0.12
N LEU A 238 17.63 -4.83 0.52
CA LEU A 238 18.02 -6.25 0.49
C LEU A 238 17.05 -7.11 1.32
N VAL A 239 16.77 -6.69 2.56
CA VAL A 239 15.91 -7.45 3.49
C VAL A 239 14.47 -7.52 2.97
N TRP A 240 13.92 -6.43 2.43
CA TRP A 240 12.60 -6.45 1.79
C TRP A 240 12.57 -7.30 0.51
N ALA A 241 13.63 -7.27 -0.29
CA ALA A 241 13.74 -8.11 -1.48
C ALA A 241 13.79 -9.61 -1.12
N VAL A 242 14.54 -9.97 -0.06
CA VAL A 242 14.55 -11.34 0.47
C VAL A 242 13.15 -11.74 0.96
N ALA A 243 12.47 -10.88 1.71
CA ALA A 243 11.09 -11.14 2.15
C ALA A 243 10.14 -11.33 0.96
N ALA A 244 10.24 -10.51 -0.09
CA ALA A 244 9.47 -10.67 -1.33
C ALA A 244 9.79 -12.01 -2.03
N GLY A 245 11.06 -12.39 -2.11
CA GLY A 245 11.48 -13.68 -2.66
C GLY A 245 10.90 -14.86 -1.88
N LEU A 246 10.90 -14.79 -0.55
CA LEU A 246 10.27 -15.80 0.31
C LEU A 246 8.74 -15.87 0.10
N VAL A 247 8.08 -14.75 -0.04
CA VAL A 247 6.64 -14.71 -0.38
C VAL A 247 6.38 -15.42 -1.71
N ILE A 248 7.15 -15.12 -2.75
CA ILE A 248 7.02 -15.77 -4.07
C ILE A 248 7.26 -17.27 -3.96
N ALA A 249 8.32 -17.69 -3.26
CA ALA A 249 8.69 -19.09 -3.10
C ALA A 249 7.65 -19.91 -2.31
N ILE A 250 7.08 -19.31 -1.24
CA ILE A 250 6.18 -20.00 -0.32
C ILE A 250 4.72 -19.93 -0.76
N ALA A 251 4.24 -18.76 -1.19
CA ALA A 251 2.84 -18.54 -1.53
C ALA A 251 2.54 -18.69 -3.02
N GLY A 252 3.58 -18.76 -3.86
CA GLY A 252 3.46 -18.84 -5.31
C GLY A 252 3.14 -17.48 -5.96
N PRO A 253 3.52 -17.31 -7.25
CA PRO A 253 3.38 -16.03 -7.95
C PRO A 253 1.94 -15.71 -8.37
N THR A 254 1.06 -16.71 -8.50
CA THR A 254 -0.24 -16.56 -9.16
C THR A 254 -1.25 -15.81 -8.30
N HIS A 255 -1.42 -16.22 -7.04
CA HIS A 255 -2.44 -15.66 -6.14
C HIS A 255 -1.87 -15.13 -4.83
N PHE A 256 -0.60 -15.38 -4.53
CA PHE A 256 0.01 -15.15 -3.21
C PHE A 256 -0.78 -15.82 -2.07
N SER A 257 -1.48 -16.92 -2.36
CA SER A 257 -2.27 -17.67 -1.40
C SER A 257 -2.28 -19.15 -1.76
N ARG A 258 -2.05 -20.03 -0.76
CA ARG A 258 -2.18 -21.49 -0.92
C ARG A 258 -3.62 -21.96 -0.90
N LYS A 259 -4.56 -21.15 -0.38
CA LYS A 259 -5.99 -21.45 -0.35
C LYS A 259 -6.66 -20.69 -1.48
N HIS A 260 -7.09 -21.39 -2.53
CA HIS A 260 -8.09 -20.86 -3.44
C HIS A 260 -9.34 -20.54 -2.61
N HIS A 261 -9.71 -19.26 -2.53
CA HIS A 261 -11.06 -18.91 -2.16
C HIS A 261 -11.98 -19.32 -3.32
N LYS A 262 -12.52 -20.55 -3.22
CA LYS A 262 -13.56 -21.04 -4.13
C LYS A 262 -14.90 -20.29 -3.97
N ASP A 263 -14.98 -19.29 -3.11
CA ASP A 263 -16.22 -18.70 -2.61
C ASP A 263 -16.49 -17.27 -3.05
N GLU A 264 -15.71 -16.70 -3.98
CA GLU A 264 -16.09 -15.48 -4.69
C GLU A 264 -16.42 -15.82 -6.16
N GLU A 265 -17.51 -16.55 -6.39
CA GLU A 265 -18.20 -16.48 -7.68
C GLU A 265 -18.58 -15.00 -7.90
N PRO A 266 -18.16 -14.38 -9.02
CA PRO A 266 -18.67 -13.07 -9.36
C PRO A 266 -20.21 -13.17 -9.41
N PRO A 267 -20.94 -12.13 -8.96
CA PRO A 267 -22.38 -12.13 -9.08
C PRO A 267 -22.74 -12.47 -10.54
N PRO A 268 -23.68 -13.39 -10.78
CA PRO A 268 -24.03 -13.84 -12.12
C PRO A 268 -24.32 -12.62 -12.99
N THR A 269 -23.55 -12.45 -14.06
CA THR A 269 -23.82 -11.42 -15.05
C THR A 269 -25.21 -11.69 -15.59
N MET A 270 -26.04 -10.66 -15.78
CA MET A 270 -27.43 -10.76 -16.26
C MET A 270 -27.59 -11.51 -17.60
N ASN A 271 -26.51 -11.93 -18.22
CA ASN A 271 -26.42 -12.69 -19.47
C ASN A 271 -26.02 -14.17 -19.29
N SER A 272 -25.99 -14.72 -18.06
CA SER A 272 -25.82 -16.16 -17.87
C SER A 272 -27.19 -16.83 -17.87
N GLU A 273 -27.31 -17.98 -18.53
CA GLU A 273 -28.55 -18.77 -18.58
C GLU A 273 -29.17 -19.01 -17.18
N ALA A 274 -28.32 -19.16 -16.14
CA ALA A 274 -28.74 -19.25 -14.74
C ALA A 274 -29.38 -17.95 -14.20
N GLY A 275 -29.03 -16.78 -14.72
CA GLY A 275 -29.65 -15.49 -14.39
C GLY A 275 -31.05 -15.35 -14.98
N GLU A 276 -31.24 -15.84 -16.21
CA GLU A 276 -32.56 -15.84 -16.84
C GLU A 276 -33.54 -16.84 -16.22
N GLU A 277 -33.08 -18.00 -15.80
CA GLU A 277 -33.93 -18.98 -15.11
C GLU A 277 -34.42 -18.48 -13.75
N ARG A 278 -33.57 -17.85 -12.96
CA ARG A 278 -33.99 -17.24 -11.68
C ARG A 278 -34.94 -16.05 -11.88
N PHE A 279 -34.77 -15.25 -12.91
CA PHE A 279 -35.67 -14.15 -13.23
C PHE A 279 -37.04 -14.65 -13.72
N ARG A 280 -37.08 -15.76 -14.45
CA ARG A 280 -38.34 -16.43 -14.88
C ARG A 280 -39.07 -17.11 -13.70
N ALA A 281 -38.33 -17.69 -12.73
CA ALA A 281 -38.92 -18.30 -11.55
C ALA A 281 -39.60 -17.28 -10.62
N ASN A 282 -38.99 -16.10 -10.44
CA ASN A 282 -39.56 -15.03 -9.61
C ASN A 282 -40.76 -14.28 -10.22
N ARG A 283 -41.02 -14.44 -11.53
CA ARG A 283 -42.23 -13.89 -12.17
C ARG A 283 -43.44 -14.81 -12.12
N ARG A 284 -43.31 -16.02 -11.60
CA ARG A 284 -44.39 -17.03 -11.45
C ARG A 284 -44.93 -17.17 -10.06
N MET A 285 -44.44 -16.37 -9.07
CA MET A 285 -44.98 -16.16 -7.76
C MET A 285 -45.66 -14.76 -7.69
#